data_9a7f55c634f54ae48d5152f9d7934e1b
#
_entry.id   9a7f55c634f54ae48d5152f9d7934e1b
#
_cell.length_a   1.000
_cell.length_b   1.000
_cell.length_c   1.000
_cell.angle_alpha   90.00
_cell.angle_beta   90.00
_cell.angle_gamma   90.00
#
_symmetry.space_group_name_H-M   'P 1'
#
loop_
_entity.id
_entity.type
_entity.pdbx_description
1 polymer ?
#
loop_
_entity_poly.entity_id
_entity_poly.type
_entity_poly.pdbx_seq_one_letter_code
_entity_poly.pdbx_strand_id
1 'polypeptide(L)'
;MSMVNADLNALLQTVKNMQTAINSIEATKVSISTKYQYLGNGWNDKKYKDLGDIVNDCSKSLNTILKTLLQGEKYVALLVKGLQEYENVNFAGGNSQPTSNSSSNTTNSLSGNDNNATVKLAGKEWSDNLSLSERSAIRDYTGTSYVNINAVLRGLESDFDVGNHERASLIHSALSQSSIPQSCTVYRGASLSSLGNYANTSDEELIGNIISDDGFMSTSLDREDAFGGEVRYEISVPEGADGAYVGYLSHAQHYESEVLFDYGQMLQITDVRRDMFGNRTIVARMLV
;
A
#
# COMPACT_ATOMS: atom_id res chain seq x y z
N MET A 1 14.68 33.64 -15.69
CA MET A 1 14.27 32.36 -15.12
C MET A 1 13.03 32.61 -14.30
N SER A 2 11.91 32.02 -14.66
CA SER A 2 10.67 32.10 -13.90
C SER A 2 10.86 31.34 -12.59
N MET A 3 10.82 32.00 -11.45
CA MET A 3 10.80 31.35 -10.15
C MET A 3 9.46 30.64 -10.02
N VAL A 4 9.50 29.32 -9.89
CA VAL A 4 8.31 28.54 -9.53
C VAL A 4 8.06 28.78 -8.05
N ASN A 5 7.12 29.68 -7.74
CA ASN A 5 6.70 29.95 -6.37
C ASN A 5 5.55 28.98 -6.03
N ALA A 6 5.86 27.70 -5.83
CA ALA A 6 4.89 26.73 -5.39
C ALA A 6 4.92 26.65 -3.86
N ASP A 7 3.76 26.81 -3.23
CA ASP A 7 3.64 26.65 -1.79
C ASP A 7 3.66 25.16 -1.44
N LEU A 8 4.81 24.66 -0.99
CA LEU A 8 5.03 23.26 -0.60
C LEU A 8 4.03 22.81 0.49
N ASN A 9 3.71 23.70 1.44
CA ASN A 9 2.77 23.38 2.51
C ASN A 9 1.34 23.22 1.97
N ALA A 10 0.94 24.04 1.01
CA ALA A 10 -0.37 23.91 0.35
C ALA A 10 -0.46 22.60 -0.45
N LEU A 11 0.61 22.19 -1.13
CA LEU A 11 0.67 20.90 -1.85
C LEU A 11 0.60 19.72 -0.89
N LEU A 12 1.35 19.73 0.21
CA LEU A 12 1.30 18.70 1.25
C LEU A 12 -0.11 18.59 1.87
N GLN A 13 -0.74 19.75 2.14
CA GLN A 13 -2.12 19.76 2.65
C GLN A 13 -3.11 19.19 1.61
N THR A 14 -2.87 19.44 0.33
CA THR A 14 -3.69 18.89 -0.76
C THR A 14 -3.59 17.36 -0.82
N VAL A 15 -2.38 16.79 -0.72
CA VAL A 15 -2.19 15.33 -0.62
C VAL A 15 -2.97 14.76 0.56
N LYS A 16 -2.82 15.37 1.75
CA LYS A 16 -3.53 14.94 2.95
C LYS A 16 -5.06 14.99 2.80
N ASN A 17 -5.56 16.03 2.18
CA ASN A 17 -7.00 16.16 1.92
C ASN A 17 -7.51 15.09 0.93
N MET A 18 -6.71 14.79 -0.11
CA MET A 18 -7.04 13.72 -1.06
C MET A 18 -7.05 12.35 -0.38
N GLN A 19 -6.08 12.04 0.47
CA GLN A 19 -6.05 10.80 1.25
C GLN A 19 -7.26 10.67 2.18
N THR A 20 -7.63 11.74 2.87
CA THR A 20 -8.83 11.76 3.72
C THR A 20 -10.09 11.49 2.90
N ALA A 21 -10.20 12.07 1.70
CA ALA A 21 -11.33 11.83 0.82
C ALA A 21 -11.37 10.38 0.30
N ILE A 22 -10.21 9.80 -0.06
CA ILE A 22 -10.08 8.40 -0.49
C ILE A 22 -10.60 7.48 0.62
N ASN A 23 -10.07 7.61 1.84
CA ASN A 23 -10.47 6.78 2.98
C ASN A 23 -11.97 6.91 3.29
N SER A 24 -12.53 8.12 3.19
CA SER A 24 -13.96 8.37 3.42
C SER A 24 -14.84 7.71 2.35
N ILE A 25 -14.42 7.74 1.09
CA ILE A 25 -15.16 7.09 -0.01
C ILE A 25 -15.10 5.57 0.14
N GLU A 26 -13.96 5.00 0.49
CA GLU A 26 -13.81 3.56 0.73
C GLU A 26 -14.71 3.10 1.88
N ALA A 27 -14.68 3.79 3.02
CA ALA A 27 -15.56 3.49 4.14
C ALA A 27 -17.05 3.60 3.76
N THR A 28 -17.41 4.60 2.95
CA THR A 28 -18.77 4.79 2.46
C THR A 28 -19.20 3.63 1.56
N LYS A 29 -18.35 3.15 0.65
CA LYS A 29 -18.64 1.99 -0.20
C LYS A 29 -18.94 0.76 0.64
N VAL A 30 -18.07 0.45 1.59
CA VAL A 30 -18.26 -0.69 2.52
C VAL A 30 -19.58 -0.54 3.26
N SER A 31 -19.88 0.65 3.80
CA SER A 31 -21.12 0.92 4.53
C SER A 31 -22.37 0.73 3.67
N ILE A 32 -22.36 1.20 2.43
CA ILE A 32 -23.49 1.04 1.48
C ILE A 32 -23.71 -0.45 1.20
N SER A 33 -22.65 -1.18 0.87
CA SER A 33 -22.70 -2.61 0.57
C SER A 33 -23.25 -3.42 1.75
N THR A 34 -22.69 -3.20 2.95
CA THR A 34 -23.12 -3.89 4.18
C THR A 34 -24.60 -3.62 4.50
N LYS A 35 -25.05 -2.38 4.37
CA LYS A 35 -26.45 -2.03 4.60
C LYS A 35 -27.40 -2.66 3.59
N TYR A 36 -27.01 -2.72 2.32
CA TYR A 36 -27.80 -3.39 1.30
C TYR A 36 -27.92 -4.90 1.60
N GLN A 37 -26.82 -5.56 1.94
CA GLN A 37 -26.85 -6.98 2.32
C GLN A 37 -27.74 -7.23 3.54
N TYR A 38 -27.65 -6.38 4.56
CA TYR A 38 -28.52 -6.50 5.75
C TYR A 38 -30.01 -6.42 5.40
N LEU A 39 -30.41 -5.58 4.46
CA LEU A 39 -31.79 -5.52 3.97
C LEU A 39 -32.21 -6.83 3.30
N GLY A 40 -31.30 -7.52 2.60
CA GLY A 40 -31.56 -8.80 1.90
C GLY A 40 -31.92 -9.96 2.82
N ASN A 41 -31.56 -9.88 4.11
CA ASN A 41 -31.91 -10.92 5.08
C ASN A 41 -33.43 -11.02 5.36
N GLY A 42 -34.18 -9.97 5.06
CA GLY A 42 -35.64 -9.94 5.28
C GLY A 42 -36.46 -9.49 4.07
N TRP A 43 -35.81 -9.09 3.00
CA TRP A 43 -36.46 -8.50 1.84
C TRP A 43 -35.82 -9.00 0.54
N ASN A 44 -36.56 -9.79 -0.24
CA ASN A 44 -36.06 -10.40 -1.47
C ASN A 44 -37.13 -10.40 -2.59
N ASP A 45 -37.67 -9.22 -2.86
CA ASP A 45 -38.61 -8.99 -3.97
C ASP A 45 -37.94 -8.27 -5.14
N LYS A 46 -38.74 -7.93 -6.18
CA LYS A 46 -38.24 -7.18 -7.34
C LYS A 46 -37.63 -5.83 -6.95
N LYS A 47 -38.18 -5.13 -5.95
CA LYS A 47 -37.67 -3.82 -5.53
C LYS A 47 -36.31 -3.89 -4.85
N TYR A 48 -36.05 -4.99 -4.12
CA TYR A 48 -34.72 -5.26 -3.57
C TYR A 48 -33.70 -5.45 -4.69
N LYS A 49 -34.05 -6.18 -5.76
CA LYS A 49 -33.17 -6.35 -6.93
C LYS A 49 -32.92 -5.03 -7.65
N ASP A 50 -33.99 -4.23 -7.88
CA ASP A 50 -33.87 -2.91 -8.50
C ASP A 50 -32.96 -1.97 -7.67
N LEU A 51 -33.03 -2.06 -6.32
CA LEU A 51 -32.12 -1.35 -5.42
C LEU A 51 -30.67 -1.85 -5.58
N GLY A 52 -30.48 -3.15 -5.78
CA GLY A 52 -29.17 -3.76 -6.03
C GLY A 52 -28.49 -3.18 -7.27
N ASP A 53 -29.23 -2.97 -8.34
CA ASP A 53 -28.71 -2.35 -9.57
C ASP A 53 -28.24 -0.91 -9.28
N ILE A 54 -29.01 -0.14 -8.52
CA ILE A 54 -28.66 1.24 -8.12
C ILE A 54 -27.39 1.24 -7.25
N VAL A 55 -27.29 0.33 -6.28
CA VAL A 55 -26.13 0.21 -5.39
C VAL A 55 -24.87 -0.17 -6.20
N ASN A 56 -25.02 -1.08 -7.17
CA ASN A 56 -23.92 -1.48 -8.06
C ASN A 56 -23.43 -0.28 -8.91
N ASP A 57 -24.33 0.50 -9.50
CA ASP A 57 -23.96 1.66 -10.30
C ASP A 57 -23.36 2.78 -9.44
N CYS A 58 -23.82 2.94 -8.21
CA CYS A 58 -23.19 3.81 -7.22
C CYS A 58 -21.75 3.36 -6.91
N SER A 59 -21.54 2.05 -6.67
CA SER A 59 -20.22 1.47 -6.44
C SER A 59 -19.26 1.70 -7.61
N LYS A 60 -19.72 1.51 -8.86
CA LYS A 60 -18.91 1.81 -10.07
C LYS A 60 -18.51 3.28 -10.14
N SER A 61 -19.45 4.18 -9.83
CA SER A 61 -19.20 5.62 -9.83
C SER A 61 -18.17 6.00 -8.77
N LEU A 62 -18.30 5.47 -7.55
CA LEU A 62 -17.35 5.68 -6.47
C LEU A 62 -15.95 5.13 -6.81
N ASN A 63 -15.86 3.97 -7.46
CA ASN A 63 -14.60 3.43 -7.95
C ASN A 63 -13.92 4.35 -8.97
N THR A 64 -14.69 4.96 -9.87
CA THR A 64 -14.15 5.91 -10.84
C THR A 64 -13.60 7.16 -10.16
N ILE A 65 -14.30 7.67 -9.14
CA ILE A 65 -13.85 8.82 -8.33
C ILE A 65 -12.57 8.44 -7.57
N LEU A 66 -12.54 7.28 -6.91
CA LEU A 66 -11.36 6.78 -6.20
C LEU A 66 -10.15 6.70 -7.12
N LYS A 67 -10.30 6.13 -8.31
CA LYS A 67 -9.22 6.05 -9.30
C LYS A 67 -8.67 7.43 -9.66
N THR A 68 -9.55 8.41 -9.87
CA THR A 68 -9.16 9.79 -10.20
C THR A 68 -8.43 10.46 -9.04
N LEU A 69 -8.92 10.26 -7.80
CA LEU A 69 -8.30 10.83 -6.60
C LEU A 69 -6.93 10.22 -6.33
N LEU A 70 -6.77 8.90 -6.45
CA LEU A 70 -5.50 8.20 -6.31
C LEU A 70 -4.46 8.68 -7.35
N GLN A 71 -4.89 8.86 -8.60
CA GLN A 71 -4.01 9.41 -9.63
C GLN A 71 -3.62 10.87 -9.34
N GLY A 72 -4.56 11.66 -8.87
CA GLY A 72 -4.31 13.06 -8.50
C GLY A 72 -3.39 13.20 -7.29
N GLU A 73 -3.61 12.40 -6.25
CA GLU A 73 -2.77 12.35 -5.05
C GLU A 73 -1.33 12.00 -5.42
N LYS A 74 -1.14 10.94 -6.20
CA LYS A 74 0.17 10.50 -6.68
C LYS A 74 0.89 11.59 -7.50
N TYR A 75 0.15 12.28 -8.38
CA TYR A 75 0.72 13.38 -9.17
C TYR A 75 1.19 14.54 -8.26
N VAL A 76 0.38 14.95 -7.29
CA VAL A 76 0.74 16.02 -6.36
C VAL A 76 1.90 15.60 -5.45
N ALA A 77 1.93 14.36 -5.00
CA ALA A 77 3.04 13.82 -4.21
C ALA A 77 4.38 13.83 -4.97
N LEU A 78 4.37 13.50 -6.27
CA LEU A 78 5.55 13.63 -7.13
C LEU A 78 6.01 15.07 -7.30
N LEU A 79 5.07 16.03 -7.41
CA LEU A 79 5.42 17.46 -7.44
C LEU A 79 6.06 17.92 -6.13
N VAL A 80 5.53 17.49 -4.99
CA VAL A 80 6.11 17.77 -3.67
C VAL A 80 7.53 17.25 -3.59
N LYS A 81 7.77 16.00 -3.99
CA LYS A 81 9.10 15.39 -4.02
C LYS A 81 10.09 16.19 -4.88
N GLY A 82 9.70 16.52 -6.11
CA GLY A 82 10.54 17.31 -7.02
C GLY A 82 10.88 18.70 -6.48
N LEU A 83 9.94 19.36 -5.80
CA LEU A 83 10.20 20.66 -5.17
C LEU A 83 11.14 20.55 -3.96
N GLN A 84 10.99 19.54 -3.13
CA GLN A 84 11.87 19.27 -1.99
C GLN A 84 13.31 18.99 -2.45
N GLU A 85 13.48 18.19 -3.50
CA GLU A 85 14.79 17.92 -4.10
C GLU A 85 15.43 19.22 -4.65
N TYR A 86 14.64 20.06 -5.30
CA TYR A 86 15.11 21.33 -5.83
C TYR A 86 15.52 22.30 -4.72
N GLU A 87 14.79 22.38 -3.62
CA GLU A 87 15.16 23.21 -2.46
C GLU A 87 16.45 22.71 -1.80
N ASN A 88 16.61 21.39 -1.64
CA ASN A 88 17.82 20.80 -1.06
C ASN A 88 19.08 21.06 -1.90
N VAL A 89 18.98 21.03 -3.22
CA VAL A 89 20.12 21.32 -4.13
C VAL A 89 20.52 22.79 -4.06
N ASN A 90 19.58 23.71 -3.92
CA ASN A 90 19.88 25.15 -3.85
C ASN A 90 20.52 25.58 -2.52
N PHE A 91 20.27 24.86 -1.42
CA PHE A 91 20.93 25.10 -0.13
C PHE A 91 22.36 24.53 -0.05
N ALA A 92 22.67 23.49 -0.82
CA ALA A 92 24.02 22.90 -0.87
C ALA A 92 25.01 23.65 -1.77
N GLY A 93 24.57 24.66 -2.53
CA GLY A 93 25.35 25.42 -3.54
C GLY A 93 26.08 26.64 -3.05
N GLY A 94 26.33 26.83 -1.76
CA GLY A 94 27.09 27.94 -1.18
C GLY A 94 28.53 27.54 -0.84
N ASN A 95 29.49 27.80 -1.75
CA ASN A 95 30.96 27.77 -1.60
C ASN A 95 31.62 26.42 -1.23
N SER A 96 32.23 25.76 -2.22
CA SER A 96 33.52 25.09 -2.03
C SER A 96 34.22 24.92 -3.39
N GLN A 97 35.40 25.51 -3.47
CA GLN A 97 36.38 25.38 -4.54
C GLN A 97 36.96 23.94 -4.60
N PRO A 98 37.35 23.43 -5.75
CA PRO A 98 37.83 22.03 -5.85
C PRO A 98 39.27 21.92 -5.35
N THR A 99 39.52 21.13 -4.35
CA THR A 99 40.85 20.63 -4.01
C THR A 99 40.90 19.13 -4.28
N SER A 100 41.90 18.78 -5.07
CA SER A 100 42.27 17.44 -5.50
C SER A 100 42.87 16.59 -4.36
N ASN A 101 42.68 15.28 -4.49
CA ASN A 101 43.45 14.15 -3.94
C ASN A 101 43.34 13.81 -2.45
N SER A 102 42.77 12.69 -2.17
CA SER A 102 43.50 11.50 -1.62
C SER A 102 42.61 10.30 -1.44
N SER A 103 43.08 9.17 -1.93
CA SER A 103 42.54 7.82 -1.64
C SER A 103 42.52 7.55 -0.14
N SER A 104 41.37 7.22 0.39
CA SER A 104 41.26 6.47 1.62
C SER A 104 40.05 5.52 1.52
N ASN A 105 40.36 4.23 1.60
CA ASN A 105 39.38 3.15 1.74
C ASN A 105 38.44 3.45 2.90
N THR A 106 37.20 3.74 2.58
CA THR A 106 36.12 3.68 3.54
C THR A 106 35.18 2.57 3.07
N THR A 107 35.17 1.48 3.78
CA THR A 107 34.16 0.42 3.67
C THR A 107 32.80 1.06 4.00
N ASN A 108 32.14 1.56 2.99
CA ASN A 108 30.73 1.95 3.07
C ASN A 108 29.89 0.67 3.07
N SER A 109 29.14 0.49 4.12
CA SER A 109 28.08 -0.49 4.25
C SER A 109 27.01 -0.28 3.14
N LEU A 110 27.19 -0.96 2.02
CA LEU A 110 26.23 -1.06 0.90
C LEU A 110 25.14 -2.10 1.23
N SER A 111 24.47 -1.99 2.37
CA SER A 111 23.57 -3.05 2.84
C SER A 111 22.11 -2.90 2.40
N GLY A 112 21.67 -1.76 1.92
CA GLY A 112 20.25 -1.52 1.59
C GLY A 112 19.91 -1.73 0.10
N ASN A 113 20.79 -1.32 -0.83
CA ASN A 113 20.49 -1.37 -2.27
C ASN A 113 20.59 -2.79 -2.85
N ASP A 114 21.48 -3.62 -2.35
CA ASP A 114 21.67 -5.00 -2.87
C ASP A 114 20.47 -5.90 -2.53
N ASN A 115 19.90 -5.74 -1.33
CA ASN A 115 18.76 -6.54 -0.88
C ASN A 115 17.51 -6.26 -1.73
N ASN A 116 17.21 -5.01 -2.03
CA ASN A 116 16.07 -4.65 -2.86
C ASN A 116 16.22 -5.15 -4.30
N ALA A 117 17.44 -5.14 -4.85
CA ALA A 117 17.72 -5.66 -6.18
C ALA A 117 17.47 -7.18 -6.26
N THR A 118 17.87 -7.95 -5.24
CA THR A 118 17.64 -9.39 -5.17
C THR A 118 16.14 -9.72 -5.09
N VAL A 119 15.37 -9.00 -4.27
CA VAL A 119 13.92 -9.17 -4.17
C VAL A 119 13.22 -8.86 -5.49
N LYS A 120 13.63 -7.77 -6.17
CA LYS A 120 13.09 -7.41 -7.49
C LYS A 120 13.41 -8.47 -8.55
N LEU A 121 14.64 -9.00 -8.57
CA LEU A 121 15.04 -10.04 -9.53
C LEU A 121 14.24 -11.34 -9.33
N ALA A 122 14.12 -11.81 -8.09
CA ALA A 122 13.32 -12.98 -7.77
C ALA A 122 11.84 -12.80 -8.17
N GLY A 123 11.27 -11.61 -7.94
CA GLY A 123 9.93 -11.27 -8.40
C GLY A 123 9.77 -11.28 -9.91
N LYS A 124 10.84 -10.93 -10.67
CA LYS A 124 10.83 -11.03 -12.13
C LYS A 124 10.75 -12.48 -12.58
N GLU A 125 11.63 -13.33 -12.05
CA GLU A 125 11.67 -14.76 -12.37
C GLU A 125 10.35 -15.46 -12.02
N TRP A 126 9.82 -15.17 -10.83
CA TRP A 126 8.51 -15.67 -10.41
C TRP A 126 7.40 -15.21 -11.36
N SER A 127 7.33 -13.93 -11.68
CA SER A 127 6.30 -13.40 -12.56
C SER A 127 6.33 -14.03 -13.96
N ASP A 128 7.48 -14.39 -14.48
CA ASP A 128 7.65 -15.02 -15.80
C ASP A 128 7.11 -16.47 -15.83
N ASN A 129 7.02 -17.12 -14.67
CA ASN A 129 6.55 -18.50 -14.55
C ASN A 129 5.04 -18.62 -14.23
N LEU A 130 4.36 -17.53 -13.92
CA LEU A 130 2.93 -17.53 -13.62
C LEU A 130 2.06 -17.82 -14.85
N SER A 131 0.92 -18.47 -14.63
CA SER A 131 -0.13 -18.61 -15.63
C SER A 131 -0.73 -17.25 -16.02
N LEU A 132 -1.40 -17.20 -17.17
CA LEU A 132 -2.07 -15.97 -17.62
C LEU A 132 -3.16 -15.53 -16.65
N SER A 133 -3.88 -16.46 -16.02
CA SER A 133 -4.94 -16.17 -15.06
C SER A 133 -4.38 -15.55 -13.77
N GLU A 134 -3.29 -16.10 -13.24
CA GLU A 134 -2.62 -15.57 -12.05
C GLU A 134 -2.06 -14.16 -12.30
N ARG A 135 -1.40 -13.96 -13.45
CA ARG A 135 -0.91 -12.62 -13.86
C ARG A 135 -2.05 -11.61 -13.97
N SER A 136 -3.19 -12.02 -14.56
CA SER A 136 -4.36 -11.15 -14.68
C SER A 136 -4.93 -10.79 -13.31
N ALA A 137 -5.06 -11.77 -12.40
CA ALA A 137 -5.59 -11.56 -11.05
C ALA A 137 -4.72 -10.59 -10.25
N ILE A 138 -3.38 -10.75 -10.29
CA ILE A 138 -2.44 -9.83 -9.63
C ILE A 138 -2.52 -8.44 -10.27
N ARG A 139 -2.58 -8.34 -11.59
CA ARG A 139 -2.71 -7.07 -12.27
C ARG A 139 -4.01 -6.35 -11.90
N ASP A 140 -5.12 -7.07 -11.82
CA ASP A 140 -6.40 -6.51 -11.38
C ASP A 140 -6.31 -6.02 -9.92
N TYR A 141 -5.66 -6.79 -9.05
CA TYR A 141 -5.42 -6.43 -7.65
C TYR A 141 -4.59 -5.14 -7.52
N THR A 142 -3.47 -5.03 -8.23
CA THR A 142 -2.60 -3.84 -8.20
C THR A 142 -3.25 -2.59 -8.85
N GLY A 143 -4.45 -2.73 -9.41
CA GLY A 143 -5.30 -1.63 -9.89
C GLY A 143 -6.24 -1.13 -8.80
N THR A 144 -7.54 -1.33 -9.00
CA THR A 144 -8.60 -0.89 -8.06
C THR A 144 -9.35 -2.05 -7.40
N SER A 145 -9.09 -3.29 -7.83
CA SER A 145 -9.84 -4.47 -7.36
C SER A 145 -9.39 -4.93 -5.97
N TYR A 146 -8.25 -4.46 -5.46
CA TYR A 146 -7.75 -4.85 -4.13
C TYR A 146 -8.77 -4.60 -3.00
N VAL A 147 -9.58 -3.55 -3.10
CA VAL A 147 -10.61 -3.23 -2.10
C VAL A 147 -11.61 -4.37 -1.97
N ASN A 148 -12.18 -4.82 -3.10
CA ASN A 148 -13.20 -5.86 -3.12
C ASN A 148 -12.60 -7.25 -2.84
N ILE A 149 -11.40 -7.53 -3.39
CA ILE A 149 -10.70 -8.80 -3.16
C ILE A 149 -10.36 -8.95 -1.67
N ASN A 150 -9.81 -7.92 -1.04
CA ASN A 150 -9.52 -7.94 0.39
C ASN A 150 -10.79 -7.93 1.26
N ALA A 151 -11.89 -7.33 0.80
CA ALA A 151 -13.17 -7.40 1.50
C ALA A 151 -13.68 -8.85 1.59
N VAL A 152 -13.56 -9.62 0.51
CA VAL A 152 -13.90 -11.05 0.48
C VAL A 152 -13.06 -11.82 1.51
N LEU A 153 -11.75 -11.62 1.52
CA LEU A 153 -10.85 -12.32 2.45
C LEU A 153 -11.15 -11.97 3.92
N ARG A 154 -11.56 -10.74 4.19
CA ARG A 154 -11.95 -10.27 5.54
C ARG A 154 -13.40 -10.65 5.93
N GLY A 155 -14.08 -11.47 5.13
CA GLY A 155 -15.47 -11.84 5.37
C GLY A 155 -16.47 -10.68 5.24
N LEU A 156 -16.08 -9.60 4.59
CA LEU A 156 -16.91 -8.42 4.32
C LEU A 156 -17.53 -8.51 2.91
N GLU A 157 -17.95 -9.71 2.51
CA GLU A 157 -18.40 -9.99 1.16
C GLU A 157 -19.51 -9.03 0.70
N SER A 158 -19.36 -8.57 -0.55
CA SER A 158 -20.49 -8.10 -1.34
C SER A 158 -20.76 -9.14 -2.43
N ASP A 159 -21.99 -9.62 -2.54
CA ASP A 159 -22.45 -10.53 -3.62
C ASP A 159 -22.33 -9.93 -5.03
N PHE A 160 -21.79 -8.70 -5.13
CA PHE A 160 -21.79 -7.91 -6.38
C PHE A 160 -20.69 -8.30 -7.36
N ASP A 161 -19.67 -9.03 -6.95
CA ASP A 161 -18.62 -9.50 -7.85
C ASP A 161 -18.16 -10.91 -7.48
N VAL A 162 -18.83 -11.89 -8.04
CA VAL A 162 -18.53 -13.33 -7.89
C VAL A 162 -17.08 -13.67 -8.26
N GLY A 163 -16.45 -12.86 -9.11
CA GLY A 163 -15.07 -13.06 -9.54
C GLY A 163 -14.00 -12.73 -8.49
N ASN A 164 -14.34 -12.07 -7.38
CA ASN A 164 -13.34 -11.70 -6.36
C ASN A 164 -12.81 -12.89 -5.57
N HIS A 165 -13.65 -13.90 -5.29
CA HIS A 165 -13.22 -15.16 -4.69
C HIS A 165 -12.23 -15.92 -5.59
N GLU A 166 -12.52 -15.98 -6.89
CA GLU A 166 -11.63 -16.61 -7.86
C GLU A 166 -10.31 -15.85 -7.97
N ARG A 167 -10.36 -14.50 -8.06
CA ARG A 167 -9.14 -13.67 -8.06
C ARG A 167 -8.32 -13.85 -6.80
N ALA A 168 -8.95 -13.86 -5.61
CA ALA A 168 -8.26 -14.11 -4.35
C ALA A 168 -7.56 -15.48 -4.36
N SER A 169 -8.25 -16.54 -4.83
CA SER A 169 -7.68 -17.88 -4.94
C SER A 169 -6.48 -17.93 -5.92
N LEU A 170 -6.58 -17.23 -7.07
CA LEU A 170 -5.49 -17.16 -8.05
C LEU A 170 -4.28 -16.39 -7.51
N ILE A 171 -4.49 -15.29 -6.77
CA ILE A 171 -3.41 -14.53 -6.15
C ILE A 171 -2.72 -15.36 -5.06
N HIS A 172 -3.50 -16.03 -4.21
CA HIS A 172 -2.96 -16.95 -3.20
C HIS A 172 -2.14 -18.07 -3.84
N SER A 173 -2.69 -18.73 -4.87
CA SER A 173 -1.97 -19.76 -5.65
C SER A 173 -0.64 -19.24 -6.20
N ALA A 174 -0.62 -18.02 -6.72
CA ALA A 174 0.59 -17.39 -7.24
C ALA A 174 1.60 -17.09 -6.13
N LEU A 175 1.17 -16.47 -5.02
CA LEU A 175 2.05 -16.09 -3.91
C LEU A 175 2.62 -17.30 -3.17
N SER A 176 1.87 -18.39 -3.02
CA SER A 176 2.36 -19.65 -2.43
C SER A 176 3.49 -20.32 -3.22
N GLN A 177 3.74 -19.90 -4.46
CA GLN A 177 4.85 -20.33 -5.30
C GLN A 177 6.08 -19.41 -5.16
N SER A 178 6.04 -18.43 -4.29
CA SER A 178 7.11 -17.44 -4.09
C SER A 178 7.44 -17.29 -2.62
N SER A 179 8.70 -16.95 -2.36
CA SER A 179 9.12 -16.52 -1.04
C SER A 179 10.13 -15.37 -1.17
N ILE A 180 10.22 -14.54 -0.16
CA ILE A 180 11.20 -13.46 -0.10
C ILE A 180 12.62 -14.09 -0.02
N PRO A 181 13.51 -13.81 -0.98
CA PRO A 181 14.77 -14.53 -1.14
C PRO A 181 15.82 -14.16 -0.08
N GLN A 182 15.65 -13.04 0.59
CA GLN A 182 16.51 -12.58 1.68
C GLN A 182 15.79 -11.52 2.50
N SER A 183 16.16 -11.39 3.78
CA SER A 183 15.55 -10.42 4.70
C SER A 183 15.61 -9.01 4.12
N CYS A 184 14.48 -8.30 4.19
CA CYS A 184 14.34 -6.92 3.72
C CYS A 184 13.45 -6.10 4.66
N THR A 185 13.39 -4.79 4.44
CA THR A 185 12.43 -3.90 5.10
C THR A 185 11.45 -3.40 4.06
N VAL A 186 10.17 -3.44 4.39
CA VAL A 186 9.10 -2.90 3.54
C VAL A 186 8.27 -1.87 4.30
N TYR A 187 7.60 -1.02 3.56
CA TYR A 187 6.83 0.11 4.06
C TYR A 187 5.39 0.05 3.58
N ARG A 188 4.47 0.46 4.45
CA ARG A 188 3.03 0.51 4.12
C ARG A 188 2.37 1.68 4.83
N GLY A 189 1.46 2.39 4.18
CA GLY A 189 0.48 3.25 4.82
C GLY A 189 -0.87 2.54 4.89
N ALA A 190 -1.57 2.71 6.00
CA ALA A 190 -2.88 2.11 6.21
C ALA A 190 -3.79 3.01 7.06
N SER A 191 -5.08 2.67 7.10
CA SER A 191 -6.02 3.30 8.03
C SER A 191 -5.76 2.83 9.46
N LEU A 192 -6.26 3.57 10.44
CA LEU A 192 -6.15 3.21 11.87
C LEU A 192 -6.79 1.85 12.17
N SER A 193 -7.81 1.46 11.40
CA SER A 193 -8.48 0.16 11.52
C SER A 193 -7.56 -1.04 11.23
N SER A 194 -6.41 -0.82 10.56
CA SER A 194 -5.41 -1.88 10.35
C SER A 194 -4.77 -2.39 11.65
N LEU A 195 -4.89 -1.64 12.75
CA LEU A 195 -4.49 -2.08 14.08
C LEU A 195 -5.55 -2.97 14.77
N GLY A 196 -6.70 -3.21 14.13
CA GLY A 196 -7.78 -4.03 14.68
C GLY A 196 -8.23 -3.53 16.06
N ASN A 197 -8.26 -4.42 17.04
CA ASN A 197 -8.67 -4.11 18.41
C ASN A 197 -7.73 -3.11 19.12
N TYR A 198 -6.54 -2.87 18.58
CA TYR A 198 -5.54 -1.97 19.14
C TYR A 198 -5.59 -0.55 18.57
N ALA A 199 -6.59 -0.19 17.77
CA ALA A 199 -6.69 1.12 17.12
C ALA A 199 -6.63 2.29 18.12
N ASN A 200 -7.23 2.13 19.30
CA ASN A 200 -7.30 3.15 20.36
C ASN A 200 -6.30 2.92 21.52
N THR A 201 -5.36 1.99 21.35
CA THR A 201 -4.35 1.66 22.37
C THR A 201 -3.22 2.70 22.35
N SER A 202 -2.64 2.99 23.53
CA SER A 202 -1.48 3.89 23.65
C SER A 202 -0.26 3.31 22.91
N ASP A 203 0.71 4.16 22.59
CA ASP A 203 1.89 3.72 21.83
C ASP A 203 2.72 2.69 22.62
N GLU A 204 2.85 2.87 23.92
CA GLU A 204 3.58 1.97 24.81
C GLU A 204 2.90 0.61 24.94
N GLU A 205 1.57 0.59 25.03
CA GLU A 205 0.78 -0.64 25.14
C GLU A 205 0.69 -1.42 23.83
N LEU A 206 0.97 -0.78 22.69
CA LEU A 206 1.03 -1.44 21.39
C LEU A 206 2.24 -2.37 21.26
N ILE A 207 3.37 -2.01 21.89
CA ILE A 207 4.62 -2.74 21.74
C ILE A 207 4.48 -4.15 22.31
N GLY A 208 4.92 -5.14 21.52
CA GLY A 208 4.86 -6.56 21.87
C GLY A 208 3.59 -7.27 21.36
N ASN A 209 2.53 -6.53 21.04
CA ASN A 209 1.31 -7.13 20.49
C ASN A 209 1.53 -7.65 19.07
N ILE A 210 0.70 -8.64 18.71
CA ILE A 210 0.63 -9.21 17.37
C ILE A 210 -0.65 -8.73 16.71
N ILE A 211 -0.54 -8.21 15.51
CA ILE A 211 -1.65 -7.85 14.63
C ILE A 211 -1.62 -8.75 13.39
N SER A 212 -2.77 -9.00 12.81
CA SER A 212 -2.93 -9.72 11.55
C SER A 212 -3.85 -8.97 10.60
N ASP A 213 -3.65 -9.17 9.31
CA ASP A 213 -4.56 -8.71 8.26
C ASP A 213 -5.05 -9.93 7.47
N ASP A 214 -6.35 -10.20 7.52
CA ASP A 214 -6.96 -11.32 6.77
C ASP A 214 -6.99 -11.06 5.25
N GLY A 215 -6.65 -9.86 4.80
CA GLY A 215 -6.46 -9.53 3.39
C GLY A 215 -5.02 -9.66 2.94
N PHE A 216 -4.80 -9.63 1.63
CA PHE A 216 -3.45 -9.47 1.08
C PHE A 216 -2.82 -8.18 1.57
N MET A 217 -1.53 -8.22 1.85
CA MET A 217 -0.81 -7.07 2.37
C MET A 217 0.12 -6.48 1.29
N SER A 218 -0.33 -5.40 0.65
CA SER A 218 0.49 -4.60 -0.26
C SER A 218 1.42 -3.68 0.54
N THR A 219 2.68 -3.66 0.15
CA THR A 219 3.77 -2.88 0.77
C THR A 219 4.70 -2.34 -0.32
N SER A 220 5.66 -1.50 0.03
CA SER A 220 6.71 -1.04 -0.88
C SER A 220 8.10 -1.32 -0.32
N LEU A 221 9.07 -1.65 -1.19
CA LEU A 221 10.50 -1.70 -0.84
C LEU A 221 11.07 -0.31 -0.55
N ASP A 222 10.45 0.73 -1.07
CA ASP A 222 10.90 2.10 -0.92
C ASP A 222 9.90 2.87 -0.05
N ARG A 223 10.41 3.53 1.01
CA ARG A 223 9.57 4.30 1.96
C ARG A 223 8.76 5.40 1.27
N GLU A 224 9.34 5.99 0.23
CA GLU A 224 8.76 7.12 -0.49
C GLU A 224 7.66 6.69 -1.46
N ASP A 225 7.70 5.42 -1.90
CA ASP A 225 6.71 4.83 -2.79
C ASP A 225 5.53 4.20 -2.01
N ALA A 226 5.65 4.05 -0.67
CA ALA A 226 4.58 3.53 0.17
C ALA A 226 3.40 4.51 0.19
N PHE A 227 2.17 3.97 0.11
CA PHE A 227 0.97 4.79 0.24
C PHE A 227 0.97 5.57 1.56
N GLY A 228 0.36 6.74 1.54
CA GLY A 228 0.04 7.47 2.74
C GLY A 228 -1.06 6.77 3.54
N GLY A 229 -1.24 7.16 4.82
CA GLY A 229 -2.28 6.62 5.67
C GLY A 229 -2.26 7.29 7.05
N GLU A 230 -3.26 6.99 7.87
CA GLU A 230 -3.32 7.46 9.26
C GLU A 230 -2.22 6.82 10.11
N VAL A 231 -1.78 5.62 9.69
CA VAL A 231 -0.71 4.85 10.31
C VAL A 231 0.28 4.43 9.23
N ARG A 232 1.56 4.60 9.49
CA ARG A 232 2.64 4.07 8.66
C ARG A 232 3.22 2.83 9.32
N TYR A 233 3.62 1.86 8.50
CA TYR A 233 4.32 0.66 8.93
C TYR A 233 5.72 0.64 8.34
N GLU A 234 6.68 0.26 9.16
CA GLU A 234 8.03 -0.15 8.80
C GLU A 234 8.19 -1.61 9.24
N ILE A 235 8.22 -2.54 8.29
CA ILE A 235 8.10 -3.96 8.57
C ILE A 235 9.41 -4.66 8.18
N SER A 236 10.05 -5.29 9.16
CA SER A 236 11.16 -6.21 8.91
C SER A 236 10.60 -7.55 8.45
N VAL A 237 10.93 -7.94 7.24
CA VAL A 237 10.49 -9.18 6.60
C VAL A 237 11.65 -10.16 6.60
N PRO A 238 11.49 -11.37 7.18
CA PRO A 238 12.52 -12.39 7.13
C PRO A 238 12.60 -13.04 5.74
N GLU A 239 13.75 -13.64 5.44
CA GLU A 239 13.89 -14.59 4.34
C GLU A 239 12.87 -15.72 4.50
N GLY A 240 12.28 -16.17 3.40
CA GLY A 240 11.29 -17.24 3.38
C GLY A 240 9.84 -16.80 3.60
N ALA A 241 9.56 -15.53 3.87
CA ALA A 241 8.18 -15.04 3.98
C ALA A 241 7.41 -15.20 2.65
N ASP A 242 6.13 -15.62 2.74
CA ASP A 242 5.27 -15.83 1.57
C ASP A 242 4.86 -14.50 0.94
N GLY A 243 5.51 -14.14 -0.16
CA GLY A 243 5.29 -12.89 -0.86
C GLY A 243 6.18 -12.73 -2.09
N ALA A 244 5.85 -11.77 -2.93
CA ALA A 244 6.58 -11.50 -4.15
C ALA A 244 6.62 -10.00 -4.50
N TYR A 245 7.70 -9.59 -5.16
CA TYR A 245 7.72 -8.29 -5.83
C TYR A 245 6.83 -8.34 -7.07
N VAL A 246 5.74 -7.57 -7.05
CA VAL A 246 4.72 -7.57 -8.11
C VAL A 246 4.85 -6.39 -9.08
N GLY A 247 5.82 -5.51 -8.89
CA GLY A 247 5.98 -4.30 -9.70
C GLY A 247 6.07 -4.54 -11.21
N TYR A 248 6.49 -5.73 -11.66
CA TYR A 248 6.50 -6.10 -13.09
C TYR A 248 5.11 -6.39 -13.66
N LEU A 249 4.14 -6.72 -12.81
CA LEU A 249 2.75 -7.01 -13.16
C LEU A 249 1.81 -5.84 -12.86
N SER A 250 2.25 -4.91 -12.01
CA SER A 250 1.44 -3.79 -11.53
C SER A 250 0.99 -2.87 -12.66
N HIS A 251 -0.24 -2.37 -12.55
CA HIS A 251 -0.75 -1.28 -13.40
C HIS A 251 0.10 -0.01 -13.30
N ALA A 252 0.73 0.22 -12.16
CA ALA A 252 1.56 1.38 -11.90
C ALA A 252 2.98 1.28 -12.49
N GLN A 253 3.33 0.17 -13.13
CA GLN A 253 4.59 -0.11 -13.82
C GLN A 253 5.80 0.65 -13.24
N HIS A 254 6.56 0.02 -12.34
CA HIS A 254 7.83 0.50 -11.78
C HIS A 254 7.80 1.70 -10.80
N TYR A 255 6.67 2.39 -10.65
CA TYR A 255 6.58 3.54 -9.74
C TYR A 255 6.31 3.16 -8.28
N GLU A 256 5.93 1.94 -8.00
CA GLU A 256 5.48 1.49 -6.66
C GLU A 256 6.34 0.40 -6.07
N SER A 257 7.51 0.17 -6.37
CA SER A 257 8.40 -0.87 -5.76
C SER A 257 7.63 -1.92 -4.91
N GLU A 258 6.45 -2.36 -5.43
CA GLU A 258 5.42 -3.08 -4.67
C GLU A 258 5.83 -4.52 -4.38
N VAL A 259 5.76 -4.89 -3.10
CA VAL A 259 5.80 -6.27 -2.62
C VAL A 259 4.45 -6.63 -2.04
N LEU A 260 3.86 -7.70 -2.57
CA LEU A 260 2.59 -8.23 -2.12
C LEU A 260 2.83 -9.49 -1.30
N PHE A 261 2.29 -9.50 -0.08
CA PHE A 261 2.30 -10.67 0.80
C PHE A 261 0.94 -11.34 0.79
N ASP A 262 0.95 -12.66 1.01
CA ASP A 262 -0.27 -13.45 1.11
C ASP A 262 -1.14 -12.97 2.29
N TYR A 263 -2.42 -13.34 2.31
CA TYR A 263 -3.32 -13.00 3.40
C TYR A 263 -2.97 -13.72 4.70
N GLY A 264 -3.44 -13.18 5.81
CA GLY A 264 -3.22 -13.78 7.14
C GLY A 264 -1.83 -13.53 7.73
N GLN A 265 -1.04 -12.61 7.14
CA GLN A 265 0.28 -12.28 7.68
C GLN A 265 0.17 -11.73 9.11
N MET A 266 1.01 -12.23 10.00
CA MET A 266 1.11 -11.76 11.37
C MET A 266 2.31 -10.85 11.55
N LEU A 267 2.08 -9.71 12.20
CA LEU A 267 3.10 -8.71 12.50
C LEU A 267 3.21 -8.53 14.01
N GLN A 268 4.39 -8.73 14.58
CA GLN A 268 4.67 -8.35 15.96
C GLN A 268 5.18 -6.91 16.00
N ILE A 269 4.48 -6.04 16.73
CA ILE A 269 4.88 -4.64 16.93
C ILE A 269 6.11 -4.63 17.86
N THR A 270 7.19 -4.01 17.38
CA THR A 270 8.47 -3.93 18.12
C THR A 270 8.78 -2.54 18.62
N ASP A 271 8.23 -1.50 17.97
CA ASP A 271 8.39 -0.10 18.34
C ASP A 271 7.25 0.74 17.78
N VAL A 272 6.98 1.89 18.36
CA VAL A 272 6.04 2.91 17.84
C VAL A 272 6.73 4.25 17.89
N ARG A 273 6.79 4.93 16.74
CA ARG A 273 7.42 6.24 16.61
C ARG A 273 6.39 7.26 16.19
N ARG A 274 6.55 8.51 16.65
CA ARG A 274 5.80 9.67 16.15
C ARG A 274 6.74 10.68 15.52
N ASP A 275 6.32 11.23 14.40
CA ASP A 275 7.01 12.37 13.81
C ASP A 275 6.62 13.69 14.53
N MET A 276 7.26 14.79 14.14
CA MET A 276 6.99 16.11 14.70
C MET A 276 5.55 16.61 14.51
N PHE A 277 4.79 15.97 13.61
CA PHE A 277 3.39 16.27 13.33
C PHE A 277 2.42 15.32 14.05
N GLY A 278 2.96 14.37 14.84
CA GLY A 278 2.20 13.36 15.58
C GLY A 278 1.76 12.16 14.74
N ASN A 279 2.20 12.04 13.48
CA ASN A 279 1.90 10.86 12.66
C ASN A 279 2.57 9.63 13.25
N ARG A 280 1.81 8.54 13.35
CA ARG A 280 2.24 7.28 13.97
C ARG A 280 2.94 6.39 12.94
N THR A 281 4.14 5.91 13.27
CA THR A 281 4.83 4.85 12.54
C THR A 281 4.96 3.63 13.45
N ILE A 282 4.36 2.53 13.04
CA ILE A 282 4.46 1.22 13.68
C ILE A 282 5.68 0.50 13.09
N VAL A 283 6.64 0.18 13.94
CA VAL A 283 7.76 -0.69 13.57
C VAL A 283 7.38 -2.11 13.95
N ALA A 284 7.42 -3.02 13.01
CA ALA A 284 7.00 -4.38 13.23
C ALA A 284 7.96 -5.39 12.58
N ARG A 285 7.91 -6.62 13.03
CA ARG A 285 8.51 -7.76 12.34
C ARG A 285 7.42 -8.72 11.87
N MET A 286 7.56 -9.22 10.67
CA MET A 286 6.72 -10.29 10.16
C MET A 286 7.10 -11.61 10.84
N LEU A 287 6.09 -12.38 11.21
CA LEU A 287 6.24 -13.74 11.76
C LEU A 287 5.99 -14.74 10.62
N VAL A 288 6.89 -15.69 10.44
CA VAL A 288 6.83 -16.79 9.48
C VAL A 288 6.80 -18.11 10.20
#